data_e72a4c0e92de87f2036b6901ebf12aaf
#
_entry.id   e72a4c0e92de87f2036b6901ebf12aaf
#
_cell.length_a   1.000
_cell.length_b   1.000
_cell.length_c   1.000
_cell.angle_alpha   90.00
_cell.angle_beta   90.00
_cell.angle_gamma   90.00
#
_symmetry.space_group_name_H-M   'P 1'
#
loop_
_entity.id
_entity.type
_entity.pdbx_description
1 polymer ?
#
loop_
_entity_poly.entity_id
_entity_poly.type
_entity_poly.pdbx_seq_one_letter_code
_entity_poly.pdbx_strand_id
1 'polypeptide(L)'
;MKKTTILLIVLLIGSIGLNFKINADNAQIKDEKAKLSKKIQKVESQYKDTEKELQALKSNNQQQVKEAAERFLKAFRTYDTGKGESYLTNVEAYITPNAKKELTPPGPPNPPASSTAEEKDKKKVAFKSEYIGGELYYAFIDITKANVLAKVKSKMIINGVSSENISLMQINLIYDGNKKLWLVDKVIPLADLRDQMP
;
A
#
# COMPACT_ATOMS: atom_id res chain seq x y z
N MET A 1 -70.83 23.61 52.62
CA MET A 1 -70.55 22.24 52.06
C MET A 1 -70.43 22.26 50.53
N LYS A 2 -71.29 22.92 49.75
CA LYS A 2 -71.23 22.85 48.24
C LYS A 2 -69.93 23.37 47.57
N LYS A 3 -69.28 24.37 48.12
CA LYS A 3 -68.01 24.95 47.53
C LYS A 3 -66.78 24.04 47.67
N THR A 4 -66.66 23.35 48.77
CA THR A 4 -65.58 22.41 49.04
C THR A 4 -65.65 21.14 48.18
N THR A 5 -66.88 20.70 47.91
CA THR A 5 -67.12 19.54 47.03
C THR A 5 -66.77 19.83 45.54
N ILE A 6 -67.08 21.05 45.08
CA ILE A 6 -66.72 21.49 43.72
C ILE A 6 -65.18 21.58 43.56
N LEU A 7 -64.47 22.12 44.56
CA LEU A 7 -63.01 22.21 44.56
C LEU A 7 -62.35 20.83 44.49
N LEU A 8 -62.85 19.88 45.26
CA LEU A 8 -62.39 18.48 45.25
C LEU A 8 -62.57 17.80 43.88
N ILE A 9 -63.71 18.04 43.25
CA ILE A 9 -63.97 17.48 41.91
C ILE A 9 -63.03 18.06 40.85
N VAL A 10 -62.77 19.36 40.89
CA VAL A 10 -61.81 20.00 39.94
C VAL A 10 -60.39 19.47 40.14
N LEU A 11 -59.93 19.29 41.39
CA LEU A 11 -58.63 18.69 41.69
C LEU A 11 -58.55 17.25 41.25
N LEU A 12 -59.61 16.47 41.36
CA LEU A 12 -59.65 15.07 40.93
C LEU A 12 -59.57 14.99 39.39
N ILE A 13 -60.30 15.80 38.64
CA ILE A 13 -60.26 15.88 37.20
C ILE A 13 -58.89 16.33 36.70
N GLY A 14 -58.28 17.31 37.37
CA GLY A 14 -56.90 17.78 37.06
C GLY A 14 -55.84 16.68 37.29
N SER A 15 -55.97 15.90 38.38
CA SER A 15 -55.04 14.80 38.65
C SER A 15 -55.16 13.64 37.63
N ILE A 16 -56.40 13.34 37.22
CA ILE A 16 -56.64 12.33 36.16
C ILE A 16 -56.00 12.79 34.82
N GLY A 17 -56.18 14.07 34.45
CA GLY A 17 -55.60 14.62 33.24
C GLY A 17 -54.09 14.59 33.23
N LEU A 18 -53.46 14.92 34.36
CA LEU A 18 -52.00 14.83 34.56
C LEU A 18 -51.49 13.39 34.44
N ASN A 19 -52.19 12.42 35.06
CA ASN A 19 -51.80 11.02 34.95
C ASN A 19 -51.92 10.50 33.50
N PHE A 20 -52.91 10.90 32.76
CA PHE A 20 -53.03 10.54 31.31
C PHE A 20 -51.89 11.11 30.51
N LYS A 21 -51.54 12.38 30.72
CA LYS A 21 -50.43 13.02 30.04
C LYS A 21 -49.08 12.34 30.34
N ILE A 22 -48.79 12.06 31.63
CA ILE A 22 -47.56 11.37 32.04
C ILE A 22 -47.46 9.97 31.41
N ASN A 23 -48.57 9.22 31.35
CA ASN A 23 -48.61 7.92 30.71
C ASN A 23 -48.37 7.99 29.20
N ALA A 24 -48.92 8.99 28.50
CA ALA A 24 -48.68 9.22 27.09
C ALA A 24 -47.22 9.59 26.79
N ASP A 25 -46.66 10.52 27.61
CA ASP A 25 -45.25 10.94 27.49
C ASP A 25 -44.29 9.74 27.76
N ASN A 26 -44.60 8.92 28.77
CA ASN A 26 -43.80 7.71 29.07
C ASN A 26 -43.88 6.66 27.94
N ALA A 27 -45.02 6.51 27.29
CA ALA A 27 -45.17 5.62 26.13
C ALA A 27 -44.33 6.12 24.94
N GLN A 28 -44.35 7.43 24.69
CA GLN A 28 -43.56 8.05 23.64
C GLN A 28 -42.05 7.91 23.89
N ILE A 29 -41.60 8.19 25.12
CA ILE A 29 -40.17 8.02 25.51
C ILE A 29 -39.72 6.56 25.35
N LYS A 30 -40.56 5.59 25.67
CA LYS A 30 -40.30 4.17 25.51
C LYS A 30 -40.13 3.78 24.04
N ASP A 31 -40.98 4.35 23.18
CA ASP A 31 -40.93 4.14 21.73
C ASP A 31 -39.69 4.78 21.09
N GLU A 32 -39.33 6.00 21.51
CA GLU A 32 -38.13 6.68 21.09
C GLU A 32 -36.85 5.93 21.52
N LYS A 33 -36.80 5.44 22.76
CA LYS A 33 -35.73 4.58 23.24
C LYS A 33 -35.59 3.31 22.41
N ALA A 34 -36.70 2.65 22.07
CA ALA A 34 -36.69 1.46 21.24
C ALA A 34 -36.20 1.74 19.82
N LYS A 35 -36.58 2.86 19.22
CA LYS A 35 -36.11 3.32 17.92
C LYS A 35 -34.62 3.66 17.95
N LEU A 36 -34.16 4.34 18.98
CA LEU A 36 -32.74 4.71 19.15
C LEU A 36 -31.87 3.47 19.36
N SER A 37 -32.33 2.52 20.18
CA SER A 37 -31.63 1.24 20.40
C SER A 37 -31.45 0.46 19.08
N LYS A 38 -32.50 0.38 18.25
CA LYS A 38 -32.41 -0.25 16.93
C LYS A 38 -31.46 0.47 16.00
N LYS A 39 -31.42 1.83 16.04
CA LYS A 39 -30.44 2.60 15.25
C LYS A 39 -29.01 2.33 15.71
N ILE A 40 -28.76 2.30 17.03
CA ILE A 40 -27.44 1.97 17.59
C ILE A 40 -26.97 0.60 17.12
N GLN A 41 -27.79 -0.43 17.26
CA GLN A 41 -27.47 -1.79 16.81
C GLN A 41 -27.15 -1.85 15.30
N LYS A 42 -27.90 -1.11 14.49
CA LYS A 42 -27.66 -1.04 13.04
C LYS A 42 -26.31 -0.38 12.73
N VAL A 43 -25.98 0.72 13.41
CA VAL A 43 -24.69 1.43 13.23
C VAL A 43 -23.53 0.57 13.70
N GLU A 44 -23.67 -0.11 14.86
CA GLU A 44 -22.65 -1.04 15.36
C GLU A 44 -22.40 -2.21 14.41
N SER A 45 -23.46 -2.78 13.82
CA SER A 45 -23.32 -3.81 12.80
C SER A 45 -22.57 -3.30 11.57
N GLN A 46 -22.98 -2.14 11.05
CA GLN A 46 -22.31 -1.52 9.89
C GLN A 46 -20.85 -1.20 10.17
N TYR A 47 -20.54 -0.72 11.36
CA TYR A 47 -19.15 -0.46 11.78
C TYR A 47 -18.31 -1.75 11.76
N LYS A 48 -18.82 -2.84 12.35
CA LYS A 48 -18.12 -4.14 12.35
C LYS A 48 -17.92 -4.70 10.94
N ASP A 49 -18.90 -4.54 10.07
CA ASP A 49 -18.80 -5.03 8.70
C ASP A 49 -17.76 -4.21 7.91
N THR A 50 -17.77 -2.89 8.05
CA THR A 50 -16.77 -2.00 7.45
C THR A 50 -15.35 -2.30 7.97
N GLU A 51 -15.20 -2.59 9.27
CA GLU A 51 -13.92 -2.96 9.86
C GLU A 51 -13.37 -4.28 9.27
N LYS A 52 -14.24 -5.29 9.10
CA LYS A 52 -13.86 -6.55 8.44
C LYS A 52 -13.46 -6.34 6.97
N GLU A 53 -14.20 -5.53 6.23
CA GLU A 53 -13.85 -5.18 4.86
C GLU A 53 -12.50 -4.46 4.78
N LEU A 54 -12.25 -3.52 5.68
CA LEU A 54 -10.98 -2.81 5.77
C LEU A 54 -9.81 -3.75 6.09
N GLN A 55 -9.99 -4.71 7.00
CA GLN A 55 -8.97 -5.72 7.31
C GLN A 55 -8.71 -6.64 6.10
N ALA A 56 -9.75 -7.07 5.40
CA ALA A 56 -9.60 -7.88 4.19
C ALA A 56 -8.86 -7.13 3.08
N LEU A 57 -9.18 -5.85 2.87
CA LEU A 57 -8.47 -4.98 1.91
C LEU A 57 -7.00 -4.80 2.30
N LYS A 58 -6.71 -4.57 3.58
CA LYS A 58 -5.33 -4.43 4.07
C LYS A 58 -4.51 -5.71 3.85
N SER A 59 -5.05 -6.88 4.17
CA SER A 59 -4.34 -8.16 3.98
C SER A 59 -4.10 -8.46 2.50
N ASN A 60 -5.08 -8.18 1.64
CA ASN A 60 -4.93 -8.35 0.19
C ASN A 60 -3.87 -7.41 -0.39
N ASN A 61 -3.86 -6.15 0.06
CA ASN A 61 -2.85 -5.17 -0.34
C ASN A 61 -1.44 -5.60 0.09
N GLN A 62 -1.28 -6.21 1.26
CA GLN A 62 0.01 -6.72 1.74
C GLN A 62 0.60 -7.76 0.80
N GLN A 63 -0.20 -8.75 0.43
CA GLN A 63 0.22 -9.79 -0.50
C GLN A 63 0.55 -9.20 -1.88
N GLN A 64 -0.28 -8.30 -2.38
CA GLN A 64 -0.06 -7.64 -3.67
C GLN A 64 1.21 -6.79 -3.70
N VAL A 65 1.50 -6.03 -2.64
CA VAL A 65 2.73 -5.25 -2.51
C VAL A 65 3.96 -6.15 -2.51
N LYS A 66 3.93 -7.25 -1.75
CA LYS A 66 5.01 -8.24 -1.70
C LYS A 66 5.26 -8.84 -3.09
N GLU A 67 4.22 -9.31 -3.75
CA GLU A 67 4.33 -9.89 -5.10
C GLU A 67 4.81 -8.88 -6.15
N ALA A 68 4.38 -7.63 -6.07
CA ALA A 68 4.83 -6.58 -6.98
C ALA A 68 6.32 -6.29 -6.79
N ALA A 69 6.78 -6.18 -5.53
CA ALA A 69 8.19 -5.99 -5.22
C ALA A 69 9.04 -7.19 -5.69
N GLU A 70 8.60 -8.43 -5.45
CA GLU A 70 9.29 -9.64 -5.90
C GLU A 70 9.41 -9.70 -7.43
N ARG A 71 8.31 -9.45 -8.15
CA ARG A 71 8.31 -9.44 -9.63
C ARG A 71 9.27 -8.40 -10.17
N PHE A 72 9.24 -7.19 -9.60
CA PHE A 72 10.17 -6.14 -9.97
C PHE A 72 11.62 -6.56 -9.71
N LEU A 73 11.95 -7.05 -8.51
CA LEU A 73 13.31 -7.43 -8.13
C LEU A 73 13.86 -8.55 -9.03
N LYS A 74 13.03 -9.55 -9.32
CA LYS A 74 13.38 -10.63 -10.24
C LYS A 74 13.69 -10.09 -11.64
N ALA A 75 12.86 -9.21 -12.18
CA ALA A 75 13.09 -8.59 -13.48
C ALA A 75 14.32 -7.67 -13.47
N PHE A 76 14.50 -6.90 -12.38
CA PHE A 76 15.58 -5.93 -12.24
C PHE A 76 16.95 -6.58 -12.08
N ARG A 77 17.03 -7.76 -11.48
CA ARG A 77 18.28 -8.49 -11.19
C ARG A 77 18.55 -9.65 -12.14
N THR A 78 17.65 -9.94 -13.10
CA THR A 78 17.86 -11.03 -14.07
C THR A 78 17.95 -10.45 -15.47
N TYR A 79 19.17 -10.40 -16.01
CA TYR A 79 19.44 -9.93 -17.39
C TYR A 79 20.84 -10.39 -17.85
N ASP A 80 21.00 -10.47 -19.16
CA ASP A 80 22.25 -10.92 -19.82
C ASP A 80 22.63 -9.90 -20.91
N THR A 81 23.67 -9.10 -20.63
CA THR A 81 24.15 -8.09 -21.59
C THR A 81 24.80 -8.70 -22.82
N GLY A 82 25.26 -9.96 -22.76
CA GLY A 82 25.77 -10.70 -23.91
C GLY A 82 24.66 -11.03 -24.93
N LYS A 83 23.41 -11.10 -24.46
CA LYS A 83 22.23 -11.27 -25.33
C LYS A 83 21.57 -9.93 -25.70
N GLY A 84 22.15 -8.80 -25.31
CA GLY A 84 21.57 -7.48 -25.52
C GLY A 84 20.43 -7.14 -24.56
N GLU A 85 20.24 -7.94 -23.50
CA GLU A 85 19.23 -7.67 -22.49
C GLU A 85 19.65 -6.52 -21.58
N SER A 86 18.68 -5.76 -21.13
CA SER A 86 18.87 -4.66 -20.15
C SER A 86 17.85 -4.83 -19.02
N TYR A 87 18.28 -4.56 -17.80
CA TYR A 87 17.36 -4.51 -16.67
C TYR A 87 16.19 -3.54 -16.90
N LEU A 88 16.40 -2.43 -17.59
CA LEU A 88 15.37 -1.45 -17.89
C LEU A 88 14.23 -2.03 -18.76
N THR A 89 14.59 -2.81 -19.78
CA THR A 89 13.59 -3.47 -20.64
C THR A 89 12.75 -4.46 -19.83
N ASN A 90 13.40 -5.22 -18.96
CA ASN A 90 12.74 -6.26 -18.17
C ASN A 90 11.80 -5.69 -17.10
N VAL A 91 12.10 -4.48 -16.58
CA VAL A 91 11.27 -3.88 -15.51
C VAL A 91 10.17 -2.94 -16.01
N GLU A 92 10.13 -2.63 -17.29
CA GLU A 92 9.22 -1.60 -17.83
C GLU A 92 7.75 -1.80 -17.46
N ALA A 93 7.30 -3.06 -17.38
CA ALA A 93 5.93 -3.40 -17.00
C ALA A 93 5.61 -3.19 -15.51
N TYR A 94 6.64 -3.03 -14.66
CA TYR A 94 6.53 -3.01 -13.19
C TYR A 94 6.84 -1.65 -12.58
N ILE A 95 7.19 -0.66 -13.39
CA ILE A 95 7.63 0.65 -12.94
C ILE A 95 6.73 1.77 -13.42
N THR A 96 6.74 2.89 -12.69
CA THR A 96 6.12 4.13 -13.13
C THR A 96 7.02 4.90 -14.11
N PRO A 97 6.49 5.90 -14.83
CA PRO A 97 7.31 6.81 -15.61
C PRO A 97 8.39 7.54 -14.79
N ASN A 98 8.12 7.80 -13.50
CA ASN A 98 9.08 8.41 -12.59
C ASN A 98 10.27 7.46 -12.33
N ALA A 99 9.99 6.22 -11.92
CA ALA A 99 11.04 5.22 -11.71
C ALA A 99 11.81 4.92 -13.01
N LYS A 100 11.14 4.89 -14.18
CA LYS A 100 11.81 4.73 -15.47
C LYS A 100 12.84 5.83 -15.71
N LYS A 101 12.48 7.08 -15.42
CA LYS A 101 13.40 8.23 -15.57
C LYS A 101 14.60 8.14 -14.61
N GLU A 102 14.38 7.76 -13.36
CA GLU A 102 15.44 7.64 -12.35
C GLU A 102 16.38 6.45 -12.63
N LEU A 103 15.84 5.33 -13.11
CA LEU A 103 16.62 4.12 -13.42
C LEU A 103 17.36 4.21 -14.75
N THR A 104 16.97 5.13 -15.64
CA THR A 104 17.67 5.34 -16.90
C THR A 104 19.01 6.04 -16.61
N PRO A 105 20.14 5.44 -16.94
CA PRO A 105 21.44 6.09 -16.76
C PRO A 105 21.45 7.43 -17.48
N PRO A 106 22.07 8.48 -16.92
CA PRO A 106 22.30 9.69 -17.67
C PRO A 106 23.05 9.33 -18.95
N GLY A 107 22.51 9.77 -20.09
CA GLY A 107 23.19 9.58 -21.38
C GLY A 107 24.63 10.09 -21.30
N PRO A 108 25.55 9.58 -22.12
CA PRO A 108 26.90 10.12 -22.14
C PRO A 108 26.79 11.64 -22.33
N PRO A 109 27.55 12.44 -21.56
CA PRO A 109 27.62 13.87 -21.81
C PRO A 109 27.92 14.05 -23.29
N ASN A 110 27.18 14.95 -23.98
CA ASN A 110 27.34 15.19 -25.40
C ASN A 110 28.82 15.15 -25.75
N PRO A 111 29.29 14.21 -26.61
CA PRO A 111 30.71 14.17 -26.94
C PRO A 111 31.04 15.54 -27.55
N PRO A 112 32.17 16.15 -27.16
CA PRO A 112 32.63 17.35 -27.83
C PRO A 112 32.71 17.03 -29.33
N ALA A 113 32.26 17.96 -30.18
CA ALA A 113 32.10 17.80 -31.64
C ALA A 113 33.40 17.40 -32.40
N SER A 114 34.43 16.93 -31.75
CA SER A 114 35.76 16.58 -32.28
C SER A 114 36.32 15.26 -31.76
N SER A 115 35.52 14.29 -31.34
CA SER A 115 36.06 12.94 -31.08
C SER A 115 36.10 12.14 -32.37
N THR A 116 37.28 12.14 -32.99
CA THR A 116 37.71 11.27 -34.07
C THR A 116 37.43 9.80 -33.81
N ALA A 117 37.13 9.08 -34.86
CA ALA A 117 36.61 7.73 -35.03
C ALA A 117 37.42 6.55 -34.40
N GLU A 118 38.05 6.69 -33.25
CA GLU A 118 38.91 5.61 -32.67
C GLU A 118 38.29 4.85 -31.49
N GLU A 119 37.00 5.06 -31.12
CA GLU A 119 36.39 4.37 -30.00
C GLU A 119 35.55 3.12 -30.36
N LYS A 120 35.73 2.57 -31.58
CA LYS A 120 34.89 1.48 -32.10
C LYS A 120 35.24 0.07 -31.55
N ASP A 121 36.31 -0.14 -30.78
CA ASP A 121 36.78 -1.48 -30.43
C ASP A 121 36.91 -1.77 -28.92
N LYS A 122 36.31 -1.00 -28.02
CA LYS A 122 36.18 -1.46 -26.64
C LYS A 122 35.15 -2.58 -26.61
N LYS A 123 35.63 -3.84 -26.67
CA LYS A 123 34.83 -5.05 -26.43
C LYS A 123 34.03 -4.85 -25.17
N LYS A 124 32.70 -4.59 -25.29
CA LYS A 124 31.79 -4.49 -24.12
C LYS A 124 31.89 -5.82 -23.40
N VAL A 125 32.39 -5.80 -22.18
CA VAL A 125 32.45 -6.99 -21.33
C VAL A 125 30.99 -7.46 -21.08
N ALA A 126 30.68 -8.63 -21.60
CA ALA A 126 29.36 -9.24 -21.38
C ALA A 126 29.31 -9.74 -19.93
N PHE A 127 28.23 -9.44 -19.25
CA PHE A 127 27.96 -9.97 -17.94
C PHE A 127 26.50 -10.41 -17.82
N LYS A 128 26.27 -11.39 -16.97
CA LYS A 128 24.96 -11.93 -16.66
C LYS A 128 24.67 -11.71 -15.18
N SER A 129 23.48 -11.22 -14.88
CA SER A 129 22.97 -11.09 -13.52
C SER A 129 21.79 -12.03 -13.34
N GLU A 130 21.71 -12.70 -12.20
CA GLU A 130 20.63 -13.63 -11.85
C GLU A 130 20.12 -13.30 -10.45
N TYR A 131 18.82 -13.14 -10.31
CA TYR A 131 18.16 -13.05 -9.01
C TYR A 131 18.15 -14.42 -8.34
N ILE A 132 18.69 -14.52 -7.13
CA ILE A 132 18.71 -15.77 -6.36
C ILE A 132 17.58 -15.80 -5.35
N GLY A 133 17.23 -14.63 -4.77
CA GLY A 133 16.19 -14.50 -3.76
C GLY A 133 16.34 -13.25 -2.92
N GLY A 134 15.48 -13.08 -1.93
CA GLY A 134 15.58 -11.94 -1.02
C GLY A 134 14.60 -12.02 0.14
N GLU A 135 14.86 -11.18 1.14
CA GLU A 135 13.99 -10.93 2.28
C GLU A 135 13.33 -9.57 2.08
N LEU A 136 12.00 -9.52 2.20
CA LEU A 136 11.22 -8.32 1.97
C LEU A 136 10.49 -7.92 3.25
N TYR A 137 10.70 -6.69 3.68
CA TYR A 137 10.04 -6.05 4.81
C TYR A 137 9.26 -4.85 4.28
N TYR A 138 7.97 -4.79 4.50
CA TYR A 138 7.12 -3.75 3.94
C TYR A 138 6.44 -2.93 5.04
N ALA A 139 6.21 -1.65 4.74
CA ALA A 139 5.45 -0.73 5.56
C ALA A 139 4.50 0.08 4.65
N PHE A 140 3.22 0.11 5.01
CA PHE A 140 2.27 0.98 4.34
C PHE A 140 2.43 2.41 4.84
N ILE A 141 2.45 3.36 3.90
CA ILE A 141 2.35 4.79 4.20
C ILE A 141 0.86 5.17 4.23
N ASP A 142 0.11 4.69 3.24
CA ASP A 142 -1.35 4.83 3.13
C ASP A 142 -1.93 3.67 2.30
N ILE A 143 -3.20 3.72 1.93
CA ILE A 143 -3.87 2.68 1.13
C ILE A 143 -3.36 2.55 -0.30
N THR A 144 -2.61 3.54 -0.79
CA THR A 144 -2.10 3.63 -2.17
C THR A 144 -0.57 3.66 -2.24
N LYS A 145 0.14 3.74 -1.11
CA LYS A 145 1.59 3.86 -1.04
C LYS A 145 2.19 2.90 -0.04
N ALA A 146 3.25 2.23 -0.44
CA ALA A 146 4.00 1.31 0.41
C ALA A 146 5.50 1.46 0.19
N ASN A 147 6.27 1.25 1.26
CA ASN A 147 7.71 1.10 1.20
C ASN A 147 8.07 -0.36 1.46
N VAL A 148 9.02 -0.87 0.69
CA VAL A 148 9.59 -2.20 0.88
C VAL A 148 11.09 -2.04 1.07
N LEU A 149 11.60 -2.51 2.21
CA LEU A 149 13.03 -2.73 2.41
C LEU A 149 13.35 -4.14 1.93
N ALA A 150 14.23 -4.23 0.95
CA ALA A 150 14.62 -5.49 0.32
C ALA A 150 16.10 -5.79 0.57
N LYS A 151 16.38 -6.96 1.15
CA LYS A 151 17.71 -7.56 1.19
C LYS A 151 17.78 -8.58 0.06
N VAL A 152 18.46 -8.25 -1.01
CA VAL A 152 18.44 -8.99 -2.28
C VAL A 152 19.73 -9.74 -2.47
N LYS A 153 19.62 -11.03 -2.78
CA LYS A 153 20.74 -11.87 -3.22
C LYS A 153 20.72 -12.01 -4.73
N SER A 154 21.82 -11.71 -5.37
CA SER A 154 22.00 -11.89 -6.81
C SER A 154 23.36 -12.51 -7.12
N LYS A 155 23.43 -13.22 -8.23
CA LYS A 155 24.65 -13.81 -8.77
C LYS A 155 25.06 -13.02 -10.01
N MET A 156 26.30 -12.57 -10.05
CA MET A 156 26.88 -11.92 -11.22
C MET A 156 27.90 -12.85 -11.86
N ILE A 157 27.84 -13.00 -13.16
CA ILE A 157 28.75 -13.85 -13.93
C ILE A 157 29.45 -12.97 -14.99
N ILE A 158 30.78 -12.89 -14.90
CA ILE A 158 31.62 -12.12 -15.82
C ILE A 158 32.72 -13.05 -16.33
N ASN A 159 32.80 -13.23 -17.64
CA ASN A 159 33.80 -14.13 -18.27
C ASN A 159 33.84 -15.54 -17.66
N GLY A 160 32.69 -16.10 -17.28
CA GLY A 160 32.59 -17.42 -16.66
C GLY A 160 32.87 -17.45 -15.15
N VAL A 161 33.36 -16.37 -14.55
CA VAL A 161 33.57 -16.26 -13.11
C VAL A 161 32.28 -15.75 -12.47
N SER A 162 31.80 -16.49 -11.47
CA SER A 162 30.58 -16.10 -10.75
C SER A 162 30.91 -15.53 -9.36
N SER A 163 30.20 -14.48 -8.98
CA SER A 163 30.22 -13.90 -7.63
C SER A 163 28.80 -13.69 -7.14
N GLU A 164 28.56 -13.93 -5.84
CA GLU A 164 27.31 -13.59 -5.20
C GLU A 164 27.41 -12.19 -4.60
N ASN A 165 26.28 -11.48 -4.67
CA ASN A 165 26.18 -10.16 -4.11
C ASN A 165 24.89 -10.06 -3.27
N ILE A 166 25.01 -9.43 -2.09
CA ILE A 166 23.88 -9.07 -1.24
C ILE A 166 23.78 -7.55 -1.21
N SER A 167 22.64 -7.03 -1.61
CA SER A 167 22.39 -5.59 -1.58
C SER A 167 21.13 -5.26 -0.79
N LEU A 168 21.17 -4.14 -0.07
CA LEU A 168 20.02 -3.54 0.59
C LEU A 168 19.48 -2.41 -0.27
N MET A 169 18.19 -2.39 -0.48
CA MET A 169 17.52 -1.31 -1.19
C MET A 169 16.13 -1.04 -0.62
N GLN A 170 15.72 0.21 -0.70
CA GLN A 170 14.34 0.60 -0.44
C GLN A 170 13.62 0.76 -1.78
N ILE A 171 12.43 0.20 -1.86
CA ILE A 171 11.55 0.27 -3.02
C ILE A 171 10.26 0.96 -2.58
N ASN A 172 9.95 2.09 -3.20
CA ASN A 172 8.69 2.78 -2.96
C ASN A 172 7.70 2.34 -4.03
N LEU A 173 6.54 1.88 -3.61
CA LEU A 173 5.47 1.43 -4.50
C LEU A 173 4.26 2.34 -4.38
N ILE A 174 3.57 2.51 -5.51
CA ILE A 174 2.28 3.18 -5.60
C ILE A 174 1.25 2.28 -6.28
N TYR A 175 0.01 2.39 -5.86
CA TYR A 175 -1.10 1.67 -6.47
C TYR A 175 -1.64 2.45 -7.67
N ASP A 176 -1.58 1.86 -8.86
CA ASP A 176 -2.21 2.40 -10.06
C ASP A 176 -3.65 1.91 -10.14
N GLY A 177 -4.60 2.79 -9.83
CA GLY A 177 -6.03 2.48 -9.83
C GLY A 177 -6.59 2.12 -11.21
N ASN A 178 -5.98 2.59 -12.30
CA ASN A 178 -6.40 2.27 -13.67
C ASN A 178 -5.98 0.85 -14.06
N LYS A 179 -4.77 0.48 -13.71
CA LYS A 179 -4.21 -0.86 -13.98
C LYS A 179 -4.55 -1.88 -12.91
N LYS A 180 -5.06 -1.42 -11.76
CA LYS A 180 -5.37 -2.23 -10.57
C LYS A 180 -4.18 -3.04 -10.07
N LEU A 181 -2.98 -2.45 -10.07
CA LEU A 181 -1.76 -3.10 -9.62
C LEU A 181 -0.78 -2.12 -8.98
N TRP A 182 0.12 -2.66 -8.16
CA TRP A 182 1.20 -1.92 -7.54
C TRP A 182 2.38 -1.81 -8.48
N LEU A 183 2.89 -0.58 -8.64
CA LEU A 183 4.06 -0.26 -9.46
C LEU A 183 5.16 0.34 -8.61
N VAL A 184 6.40 0.04 -8.94
CA VAL A 184 7.57 0.68 -8.33
C VAL A 184 7.70 2.10 -8.86
N ASP A 185 7.71 3.06 -7.94
CA ASP A 185 7.85 4.48 -8.25
C ASP A 185 9.27 5.01 -8.00
N LYS A 186 9.99 4.40 -7.05
CA LYS A 186 11.36 4.77 -6.75
C LYS A 186 12.15 3.58 -6.21
N VAL A 187 13.45 3.53 -6.55
CA VAL A 187 14.41 2.58 -6.00
C VAL A 187 15.57 3.34 -5.40
N ILE A 188 15.84 3.11 -4.12
CA ILE A 188 16.92 3.77 -3.37
C ILE A 188 17.89 2.69 -2.93
N PRO A 189 19.09 2.60 -3.51
CA PRO A 189 20.13 1.72 -2.99
C PRO A 189 20.59 2.24 -1.63
N LEU A 190 20.67 1.35 -0.62
CA LEU A 190 21.07 1.70 0.74
C LEU A 190 22.48 1.24 1.06
N ALA A 191 22.82 0.00 0.73
CA ALA A 191 24.12 -0.57 0.95
C ALA A 191 24.41 -1.76 0.03
N ASP A 192 25.67 -1.97 -0.27
CA ASP A 192 26.20 -3.20 -0.84
C ASP A 192 26.98 -3.92 0.27
N LEU A 193 26.54 -5.13 0.62
CA LEU A 193 27.07 -5.87 1.77
C LEU A 193 28.24 -6.80 1.43
N ARG A 194 28.81 -6.68 0.22
CA ARG A 194 29.95 -7.52 -0.21
C ARG A 194 31.14 -7.42 0.72
N ASP A 195 31.38 -6.24 1.28
CA ASP A 195 32.58 -5.96 2.09
C ASP A 195 32.39 -6.23 3.59
N GLN A 196 31.23 -6.79 4.01
CA GLN A 196 30.91 -6.99 5.42
C GLN A 196 30.79 -8.47 5.83
N MET A 197 31.10 -9.39 4.91
CA MET A 197 31.19 -10.82 5.28
C MET A 197 32.62 -11.19 5.63
N PRO A 198 32.86 -11.77 6.81
CA PRO A 198 34.15 -12.27 7.20
C PRO A 198 34.64 -13.43 6.35
#